data_296ed7535284126224adc1adf241b416
#
_entry.id   296ed7535284126224adc1adf241b416
#
_cell.length_a   1.000
_cell.length_b   1.000
_cell.length_c   1.000
_cell.angle_alpha   90.00
_cell.angle_beta   90.00
_cell.angle_gamma   90.00
#
_symmetry.space_group_name_H-M   'P 1'
#
loop_
_entity.id
_entity.type
_entity.pdbx_description
1 polymer ?
#
loop_
_entity_poly.entity_id
_entity_poly.type
_entity_poly.pdbx_seq_one_letter_code
_entity_poly.pdbx_strand_id
1 'polypeptide(L)'
;MIGILGGMGTQAGLDFCDKLAKLNRGKLDQKYPMFVLYNKSNTPRRAENLKQYKNVLKELIAGCRMLEKNKCKFIVMPFNTEHYWY
;
A
#
# COMPACT_ATOMS: atom_id res chain seq x y z
N MET A 1 -6.93 8.92 -9.19
CA MET A 1 -7.21 7.71 -8.39
C MET A 1 -6.04 7.46 -7.46
N ILE A 2 -6.34 7.06 -6.27
CA ILE A 2 -5.33 6.77 -5.24
C ILE A 2 -4.92 5.29 -5.36
N GLY A 3 -3.63 5.04 -5.41
CA GLY A 3 -3.11 3.68 -5.33
C GLY A 3 -2.62 3.39 -3.91
N ILE A 4 -3.02 2.25 -3.38
CA ILE A 4 -2.59 1.80 -2.07
C ILE A 4 -1.78 0.53 -2.27
N LEU A 5 -0.48 0.62 -1.99
CA LEU A 5 0.41 -0.54 -2.09
C LEU A 5 0.52 -1.18 -0.71
N GLY A 6 -0.15 -2.32 -0.57
CA GLY A 6 -0.10 -3.12 0.63
C GLY A 6 0.78 -4.35 0.44
N GLY A 7 0.81 -5.20 1.44
CA GLY A 7 1.52 -6.47 1.37
C GLY A 7 2.65 -6.61 2.37
N MET A 8 3.17 -5.52 2.86
CA MET A 8 4.08 -5.56 4.01
C MET A 8 3.26 -5.42 5.28
N GLY A 9 2.56 -6.52 5.59
CA GLY A 9 1.46 -6.53 6.52
C GLY A 9 0.16 -6.27 5.76
N THR A 10 -0.49 -7.35 5.30
CA THR A 10 -1.75 -7.27 4.56
C THR A 10 -2.80 -6.48 5.35
N GLN A 11 -2.85 -6.69 6.66
CA GLN A 11 -3.83 -6.03 7.51
C GLN A 11 -3.65 -4.51 7.53
N ALA A 12 -2.41 -4.02 7.46
CA ALA A 12 -2.15 -2.59 7.44
C ALA A 12 -2.80 -1.91 6.23
N GLY A 13 -2.75 -2.54 5.06
CA GLY A 13 -3.40 -2.03 3.86
C GLY A 13 -4.91 -2.01 3.99
N LEU A 14 -5.48 -3.07 4.53
CA LEU A 14 -6.93 -3.16 4.75
C LEU A 14 -7.39 -2.14 5.78
N ASP A 15 -6.64 -1.96 6.86
CA ASP A 15 -6.97 -0.97 7.89
C ASP A 15 -6.93 0.44 7.33
N PHE A 16 -5.98 0.74 6.44
CA PHE A 16 -5.92 2.04 5.78
C PHE A 16 -7.17 2.29 4.95
N CYS A 17 -7.59 1.29 4.18
CA CYS A 17 -8.81 1.40 3.36
C CYS A 17 -10.04 1.62 4.23
N ASP A 18 -10.14 0.92 5.35
CA ASP A 18 -11.23 1.07 6.29
C ASP A 18 -11.28 2.48 6.87
N LYS A 19 -10.13 3.02 7.27
CA LYS A 19 -10.04 4.40 7.76
C LYS A 19 -10.42 5.41 6.70
N LEU A 20 -10.01 5.19 5.46
CA LEU A 20 -10.37 6.05 4.35
C LEU A 20 -11.89 6.09 4.16
N ALA A 21 -12.54 4.95 4.24
CA ALA A 21 -14.00 4.86 4.15
C ALA A 21 -14.67 5.57 5.33
N LYS A 22 -14.15 5.40 6.54
CA LYS A 22 -14.71 6.03 7.74
C LYS A 22 -14.61 7.55 7.70
N LEU A 23 -13.54 8.09 7.16
CA LEU A 23 -13.37 9.54 7.01
C LEU A 23 -14.39 10.14 6.05
N ASN A 24 -14.94 9.34 5.14
CA ASN A 24 -15.92 9.78 4.16
C ASN A 24 -17.33 9.33 4.51
N ARG A 25 -17.56 8.88 5.73
CA ARG A 25 -18.86 8.42 6.19
C ARG A 25 -19.90 9.53 6.04
N GLY A 26 -21.09 9.17 5.58
CA GLY A 26 -22.17 10.12 5.36
C GLY A 26 -22.19 10.73 3.97
N LYS A 27 -21.18 10.49 3.16
CA LYS A 27 -21.16 10.93 1.76
C LYS A 27 -21.88 9.92 0.87
N LEU A 28 -22.42 10.40 -0.26
CA LEU A 28 -22.90 9.50 -1.30
C LEU A 28 -21.73 8.71 -1.87
N ASP A 29 -22.00 7.50 -2.34
CA ASP A 29 -20.95 6.64 -2.90
C ASP A 29 -20.15 7.33 -3.99
N GLN A 30 -20.80 8.14 -4.83
CA GLN A 30 -20.13 8.86 -5.91
C GLN A 30 -19.16 9.92 -5.40
N LYS A 31 -19.23 10.29 -4.14
CA LYS A 31 -18.36 11.29 -3.52
C LYS A 31 -17.17 10.68 -2.77
N TYR A 32 -17.14 9.37 -2.63
CA TYR A 32 -15.99 8.70 -2.03
C TYR A 32 -14.80 8.77 -2.99
N PRO A 33 -13.56 8.85 -2.47
CA PRO A 33 -12.40 8.84 -3.34
C PRO A 33 -12.24 7.49 -4.04
N MET A 34 -11.87 7.53 -5.30
CA MET A 34 -11.57 6.32 -6.05
C MET A 34 -10.19 5.81 -5.64
N PHE A 35 -10.10 4.54 -5.31
CA PHE A 35 -8.81 3.96 -4.95
C PHE A 35 -8.70 2.51 -5.41
N VAL A 36 -7.45 2.07 -5.52
CA VAL A 36 -7.10 0.67 -5.81
C VAL A 36 -6.17 0.19 -4.70
N LEU A 37 -6.50 -0.94 -4.10
CA LEU A 37 -5.59 -1.62 -3.18
C LEU A 37 -4.90 -2.76 -3.92
N TYR A 38 -3.57 -2.67 -4.00
CA TYR A 38 -2.76 -3.77 -4.48
C TYR A 38 -2.05 -4.41 -3.30
N ASN A 39 -2.56 -5.55 -2.88
CA ASN A 39 -1.95 -6.30 -1.77
C ASN A 39 -0.85 -7.21 -2.31
N LYS A 40 0.34 -6.65 -2.43
CA LYS A 40 1.50 -7.35 -2.97
C LYS A 40 2.17 -8.16 -1.87
N SER A 41 1.53 -9.27 -1.50
CA SER A 41 1.93 -10.07 -0.34
C SER A 41 3.26 -10.81 -0.53
N ASN A 42 3.78 -10.87 -1.74
CA ASN A 42 5.07 -11.47 -2.02
C ASN A 42 6.25 -10.54 -1.70
N THR A 43 5.98 -9.34 -1.22
CA THR A 43 7.04 -8.41 -0.82
C THR A 43 7.64 -8.89 0.51
N PRO A 44 8.98 -9.05 0.59
CA PRO A 44 9.61 -9.47 1.85
C PRO A 44 9.36 -8.46 2.97
N ARG A 45 9.08 -8.95 4.15
CA ARG A 45 8.75 -8.10 5.31
C ARG A 45 9.97 -7.48 5.96
N ARG A 46 11.11 -8.14 5.86
CA ARG A 46 12.35 -7.70 6.50
C ARG A 46 13.52 -7.85 5.55
N ALA A 47 14.47 -6.98 5.71
CA ALA A 47 15.77 -7.09 5.05
C ALA A 47 16.83 -7.28 6.12
N GLU A 48 17.43 -8.48 6.19
CA GLU A 48 18.47 -8.80 7.17
C GLU A 48 19.86 -8.49 6.62
N ASN A 49 19.97 -8.34 5.31
CA ASN A 49 21.23 -8.01 4.66
C ASN A 49 20.96 -7.17 3.41
N LEU A 50 22.03 -6.70 2.78
CA LEU A 50 21.93 -5.82 1.62
C LEU A 50 21.20 -6.48 0.45
N LYS A 51 21.42 -7.76 0.22
CA LYS A 51 20.77 -8.49 -0.86
C LYS A 51 19.24 -8.51 -0.66
N GLN A 52 18.81 -8.80 0.56
CA GLN A 52 17.38 -8.83 0.88
C GLN A 52 16.79 -7.44 0.80
N TYR A 53 17.51 -6.42 1.22
CA TYR A 53 17.10 -5.03 1.10
C TYR A 53 16.84 -4.65 -0.37
N LYS A 54 17.74 -5.04 -1.26
CA LYS A 54 17.57 -4.81 -2.69
C LYS A 54 16.34 -5.52 -3.24
N ASN A 55 16.05 -6.73 -2.75
CA ASN A 55 14.86 -7.47 -3.15
C ASN A 55 13.58 -6.77 -2.70
N VAL A 56 13.57 -6.23 -1.48
CA VAL A 56 12.42 -5.45 -0.99
C VAL A 56 12.18 -4.24 -1.88
N LEU A 57 13.23 -3.48 -2.18
CA LEU A 57 13.12 -2.29 -3.04
C LEU A 57 12.61 -2.66 -4.43
N LYS A 58 13.12 -3.75 -4.99
CA LYS A 58 12.69 -4.22 -6.31
C LYS A 58 11.18 -4.50 -6.33
N GLU A 59 10.67 -5.16 -5.29
CA GLU A 59 9.27 -5.50 -5.21
C GLU A 59 8.39 -4.26 -4.99
N LEU A 60 8.85 -3.33 -4.17
CA LEU A 60 8.14 -2.07 -3.95
C LEU A 60 8.06 -1.26 -5.23
N ILE A 61 9.16 -1.16 -5.96
CA ILE A 61 9.19 -0.43 -7.23
C ILE A 61 8.25 -1.07 -8.25
N ALA A 62 8.24 -2.40 -8.32
CA ALA A 62 7.35 -3.12 -9.23
C ALA A 62 5.88 -2.84 -8.89
N GLY A 63 5.55 -2.82 -7.60
CA GLY A 63 4.20 -2.50 -7.15
C GLY A 63 3.80 -1.07 -7.52
N CYS A 64 4.67 -0.11 -7.31
CA CYS A 64 4.42 1.29 -7.66
C CYS A 64 4.21 1.45 -9.16
N ARG A 65 5.03 0.80 -9.97
CA ARG A 65 4.90 0.86 -11.43
C ARG A 65 3.58 0.29 -11.91
N MET A 66 3.15 -0.80 -11.29
CA MET A 66 1.86 -1.39 -11.65
C MET A 66 0.71 -0.42 -11.33
N LEU A 67 0.75 0.24 -10.18
CA LEU A 67 -0.26 1.22 -9.82
C LEU A 67 -0.23 2.44 -10.75
N GLU A 68 0.96 2.91 -11.13
CA GLU A 68 1.08 4.01 -12.09
C GLU A 68 0.43 3.65 -13.43
N LYS A 69 0.67 2.43 -13.91
CA LYS A 69 0.06 1.95 -15.16
C LYS A 69 -1.45 1.92 -15.09
N ASN A 70 -2.00 1.81 -13.90
CA ASN A 70 -3.44 1.81 -13.66
C ASN A 70 -3.96 3.19 -13.26
N LYS A 71 -3.25 4.25 -13.68
CA LYS A 71 -3.65 5.65 -13.55
C LYS A 71 -3.74 6.15 -12.11
N CYS A 72 -2.95 5.58 -11.23
CA CYS A 72 -2.84 6.07 -9.86
C CYS A 72 -1.82 7.21 -9.82
N LYS A 73 -2.27 8.42 -9.51
CA LYS A 73 -1.40 9.59 -9.40
C LYS A 73 -0.73 9.71 -8.05
N PHE A 74 -1.37 9.17 -7.02
CA PHE A 74 -0.86 9.16 -5.66
C PHE A 74 -0.77 7.71 -5.22
N ILE A 75 0.35 7.37 -4.60
CA ILE A 75 0.58 6.01 -4.12
C ILE A 75 0.90 6.11 -2.63
N VAL A 76 0.12 5.39 -1.82
CA VAL A 76 0.30 5.32 -0.39
C VAL A 76 0.76 3.92 -0.04
N MET A 77 1.75 3.83 0.84
CA MET A 77 2.28 2.56 1.32
C MET A 77 2.09 2.47 2.83
N PRO A 78 0.92 1.95 3.28
CA PRO A 78 0.73 1.79 4.71
C PRO A 78 1.57 0.63 5.23
N PHE A 79 2.36 0.89 6.25
CA PHE A 79 3.18 -0.10 6.89
C PHE A 79 2.68 -0.36 8.31
N ASN A 80 2.95 -1.56 8.78
CA ASN A 80 2.77 -1.84 10.19
C ASN A 80 3.87 -1.14 10.97
N THR A 81 3.50 -0.18 11.80
CA THR A 81 4.45 0.65 12.54
C THR A 81 5.35 -0.15 13.48
N GLU A 82 4.93 -1.34 13.88
CA GLU A 82 5.75 -2.22 14.72
C GLU A 82 7.05 -2.64 14.02
N HIS A 83 7.08 -2.61 12.71
CA HIS A 83 8.25 -2.97 11.94
C HIS A 83 9.12 -1.80 11.54
N TYR A 84 8.71 -0.62 11.93
CA TYR A 84 9.34 0.61 11.47
C TYR A 84 10.60 0.97 12.24
N TRP A 85 10.71 0.48 13.45
CA TRP A 85 11.70 0.96 14.40
C TRP A 85 12.84 -0.03 14.66
N TYR A 86 13.04 -0.94 13.79
CA TYR A 86 14.08 -1.95 14.00
C TYR A 86 15.17 -1.83 12.98
#